data_e1cffa3c5ce1bc2ccf57806bd1162edb
#
_entry.id   e1cffa3c5ce1bc2ccf57806bd1162edb
#
_cell.length_a   1.000
_cell.length_b   1.000
_cell.length_c   1.000
_cell.angle_alpha   90.00
_cell.angle_beta   90.00
_cell.angle_gamma   90.00
#
_symmetry.space_group_name_H-M   'P 1'
#
loop_
_entity.id
_entity.type
_entity.pdbx_description
1 polymer ?
#
loop_
_entity_poly.entity_id
_entity_poly.type
_entity_poly.pdbx_seq_one_letter_code
_entity_poly.pdbx_strand_id
1 'polypeptide(L)'
;MKDFDPRLYFITDSTDYDDETFLRRVEQALRGGVTMVQLREKTRSAREFTALAGKVHALTKQYGVPLIIDDRIDVALAVDAEGVHVGQSDIPVDVARRLMGDDKIVGATAKTVPQALEAYRQGADYLGVGAVYPTSTKKDTRVTPPETIRDIAEAVPVPVAAIGGLNADNLSILSGIPVAGICVVSAIMKAADPERAAGELLVKARELTAGREPEKAGALPKGMKTALSIAGSDSSGGAGIQADIKTMTMNGVFAMTAVTALTAQNTTGVRGIEEVSPEFLAQQIDAVFTDIRPDAVKIGMVASSELIRVIAERLRYYHAANVTVDPVMVATSGSSLLKNDAVEAMISELLPLATVITPNIPEAEVLSGMKITGEEDMKKAAERIGKKCGCAVLLKGGHSINDANDLLYADGAFQWFCGRRIANPNTHGTGCTLSSAIASNLAKGFPLTDAVQLAKEYISGALSAQLDLGKGSGPMKHNFDLKSRFAAEYAAKCGQ
;
A
#
# COMPACT_ATOMS: atom_id res chain seq x y z
N MET A 1 -8.99 3.92 9.48
CA MET A 1 -8.77 2.90 10.52
C MET A 1 -10.11 2.65 11.21
N LYS A 2 -10.49 1.40 11.43
CA LYS A 2 -11.71 1.06 12.18
C LYS A 2 -11.53 1.51 13.62
N ASP A 3 -12.62 1.97 14.24
CA ASP A 3 -12.56 2.48 15.61
C ASP A 3 -12.61 1.29 16.59
N PHE A 4 -11.43 0.90 17.10
CA PHE A 4 -11.31 -0.10 18.16
C PHE A 4 -10.06 0.19 19.00
N ASP A 5 -10.10 -0.21 20.27
CA ASP A 5 -9.03 0.01 21.22
C ASP A 5 -8.42 -1.33 21.69
N PRO A 6 -7.21 -1.70 21.23
CA PRO A 6 -6.58 -2.96 21.60
C PRO A 6 -5.85 -2.92 22.97
N ARG A 7 -5.93 -1.82 23.75
CA ARG A 7 -5.13 -1.63 24.98
C ARG A 7 -5.32 -2.76 25.99
N LEU A 8 -6.55 -3.17 26.23
CA LEU A 8 -6.84 -4.34 27.06
C LEU A 8 -7.77 -5.30 26.30
N TYR A 9 -7.17 -6.21 25.58
CA TYR A 9 -7.85 -7.19 24.74
C TYR A 9 -8.05 -8.49 25.54
N PHE A 10 -9.28 -8.73 25.95
CA PHE A 10 -9.65 -9.91 26.72
C PHE A 10 -10.05 -11.05 25.80
N ILE A 11 -9.31 -12.18 25.86
CA ILE A 11 -9.62 -13.40 25.13
C ILE A 11 -10.23 -14.39 26.11
N THR A 12 -11.38 -14.92 25.77
CA THR A 12 -12.16 -15.80 26.65
C THR A 12 -11.69 -17.26 26.58
N ASP A 13 -11.96 -17.99 27.63
CA ASP A 13 -11.81 -19.46 27.72
C ASP A 13 -12.93 -20.01 28.57
N SER A 14 -13.86 -20.76 27.95
CA SER A 14 -15.06 -21.31 28.62
C SER A 14 -14.81 -22.70 29.21
N THR A 15 -13.62 -23.28 29.04
CA THR A 15 -13.34 -24.72 29.31
C THR A 15 -13.73 -25.16 30.73
N ASP A 16 -13.51 -24.31 31.72
CA ASP A 16 -13.72 -24.61 33.15
C ASP A 16 -15.06 -24.11 33.70
N TYR A 17 -15.98 -23.62 32.83
CA TYR A 17 -17.19 -22.90 33.29
C TYR A 17 -18.46 -23.37 32.53
N ASP A 18 -19.59 -23.40 33.25
CA ASP A 18 -20.91 -23.41 32.61
C ASP A 18 -21.22 -22.06 31.95
N ASP A 19 -22.22 -22.02 31.08
CA ASP A 19 -22.56 -20.84 30.31
C ASP A 19 -22.92 -19.64 31.20
N GLU A 20 -23.62 -19.85 32.31
CA GLU A 20 -24.07 -18.79 33.20
C GLU A 20 -22.86 -18.15 33.92
N THR A 21 -22.01 -18.97 34.49
CA THR A 21 -20.78 -18.51 35.15
C THR A 21 -19.84 -17.83 34.16
N PHE A 22 -19.70 -18.41 32.95
CA PHE A 22 -18.89 -17.83 31.88
C PHE A 22 -19.38 -16.44 31.50
N LEU A 23 -20.68 -16.27 31.22
CA LEU A 23 -21.26 -14.98 30.84
C LEU A 23 -21.13 -13.93 31.94
N ARG A 24 -21.32 -14.34 33.20
CA ARG A 24 -21.12 -13.46 34.36
C ARG A 24 -19.66 -12.97 34.46
N ARG A 25 -18.68 -13.85 34.19
CA ARG A 25 -17.25 -13.45 34.22
C ARG A 25 -16.89 -12.52 33.06
N VAL A 26 -17.47 -12.74 31.90
CA VAL A 26 -17.34 -11.82 30.75
C VAL A 26 -17.93 -10.46 31.09
N GLU A 27 -19.12 -10.42 31.71
CA GLU A 27 -19.73 -9.15 32.14
C GLU A 27 -18.89 -8.42 33.20
N GLN A 28 -18.34 -9.15 34.17
CA GLN A 28 -17.43 -8.57 35.16
C GLN A 28 -16.18 -7.96 34.52
N ALA A 29 -15.59 -8.67 33.52
CA ALA A 29 -14.46 -8.14 32.78
C ALA A 29 -14.82 -6.84 32.01
N LEU A 30 -16.00 -6.78 31.41
CA LEU A 30 -16.52 -5.58 30.71
C LEU A 30 -16.69 -4.41 31.71
N ARG A 31 -17.24 -4.65 32.91
CA ARG A 31 -17.34 -3.64 33.98
C ARG A 31 -15.96 -3.14 34.43
N GLY A 32 -14.96 -4.03 34.46
CA GLY A 32 -13.57 -3.70 34.76
C GLY A 32 -12.87 -2.90 33.67
N GLY A 33 -13.50 -2.70 32.52
CA GLY A 33 -13.04 -1.81 31.45
C GLY A 33 -12.18 -2.46 30.38
N VAL A 34 -12.35 -3.77 30.10
CA VAL A 34 -11.75 -4.36 28.89
C VAL A 34 -12.21 -3.60 27.66
N THR A 35 -11.29 -3.36 26.72
CA THR A 35 -11.51 -2.50 25.55
C THR A 35 -11.84 -3.28 24.29
N MET A 36 -11.53 -4.58 24.28
CA MET A 36 -11.85 -5.54 23.21
C MET A 36 -12.11 -6.91 23.82
N VAL A 37 -13.03 -7.68 23.25
CA VAL A 37 -13.31 -9.06 23.66
C VAL A 37 -13.14 -10.00 22.47
N GLN A 38 -12.41 -11.12 22.68
CA GLN A 38 -12.38 -12.23 21.72
C GLN A 38 -13.08 -13.44 22.34
N LEU A 39 -14.09 -13.95 21.65
CA LEU A 39 -14.72 -15.21 22.01
C LEU A 39 -13.98 -16.35 21.30
N ARG A 40 -13.32 -17.19 22.12
CA ARG A 40 -12.54 -18.33 21.66
C ARG A 40 -13.13 -19.64 22.16
N GLU A 41 -13.62 -20.45 21.23
CA GLU A 41 -14.21 -21.77 21.47
C GLU A 41 -13.56 -22.81 20.55
N LYS A 42 -13.04 -23.90 21.15
CA LYS A 42 -12.34 -24.93 20.38
C LYS A 42 -13.07 -26.26 20.32
N THR A 43 -14.04 -26.49 21.19
CA THR A 43 -14.70 -27.80 21.35
C THR A 43 -16.20 -27.79 21.10
N ARG A 44 -16.84 -26.60 21.07
CA ARG A 44 -18.28 -26.48 20.84
C ARG A 44 -18.64 -26.73 19.38
N SER A 45 -19.78 -27.33 19.15
CA SER A 45 -20.37 -27.40 17.81
C SER A 45 -20.66 -25.99 17.26
N ALA A 46 -20.77 -25.86 15.95
CA ALA A 46 -21.09 -24.58 15.31
C ALA A 46 -22.37 -23.94 15.85
N ARG A 47 -23.40 -24.76 16.11
CA ARG A 47 -24.69 -24.32 16.69
C ARG A 47 -24.50 -23.74 18.10
N GLU A 48 -23.79 -24.47 18.97
CA GLU A 48 -23.54 -24.03 20.36
C GLU A 48 -22.66 -22.80 20.39
N PHE A 49 -21.63 -22.75 19.54
CA PHE A 49 -20.77 -21.58 19.43
C PHE A 49 -21.54 -20.34 18.96
N THR A 50 -22.38 -20.45 17.92
CA THR A 50 -23.22 -19.34 17.45
C THR A 50 -24.20 -18.86 18.53
N ALA A 51 -24.81 -19.79 19.28
CA ALA A 51 -25.71 -19.43 20.37
C ALA A 51 -24.99 -18.70 21.51
N LEU A 52 -23.81 -19.15 21.91
CA LEU A 52 -22.98 -18.47 22.91
C LEU A 52 -22.48 -17.11 22.42
N ALA A 53 -22.01 -17.05 21.15
CA ALA A 53 -21.56 -15.82 20.52
C ALA A 53 -22.65 -14.74 20.49
N GLY A 54 -23.90 -15.10 20.23
CA GLY A 54 -25.04 -14.18 20.29
C GLY A 54 -25.25 -13.61 21.69
N LYS A 55 -25.11 -14.44 22.74
CA LYS A 55 -25.23 -13.98 24.15
C LYS A 55 -24.08 -13.05 24.53
N VAL A 56 -22.84 -13.39 24.17
CA VAL A 56 -21.65 -12.55 24.43
C VAL A 56 -21.76 -11.24 23.68
N HIS A 57 -22.19 -11.27 22.41
CA HIS A 57 -22.35 -10.06 21.60
C HIS A 57 -23.41 -9.11 22.17
N ALA A 58 -24.49 -9.64 22.69
CA ALA A 58 -25.50 -8.81 23.40
C ALA A 58 -24.89 -8.11 24.62
N LEU A 59 -24.00 -8.78 25.38
CA LEU A 59 -23.29 -8.18 26.48
C LEU A 59 -22.29 -7.09 26.00
N THR A 60 -21.42 -7.43 25.07
CA THR A 60 -20.39 -6.49 24.59
C THR A 60 -20.99 -5.24 23.99
N LYS A 61 -22.12 -5.35 23.28
CA LYS A 61 -22.88 -4.19 22.77
C LYS A 61 -23.40 -3.26 23.87
N GLN A 62 -23.84 -3.78 25.01
CA GLN A 62 -24.28 -2.94 26.14
C GLN A 62 -23.17 -2.07 26.70
N TYR A 63 -21.92 -2.52 26.60
CA TYR A 63 -20.74 -1.81 27.08
C TYR A 63 -20.00 -1.04 25.97
N GLY A 64 -20.47 -1.10 24.72
CA GLY A 64 -19.82 -0.46 23.56
C GLY A 64 -18.45 -1.05 23.23
N VAL A 65 -18.22 -2.34 23.55
CA VAL A 65 -16.95 -3.04 23.37
C VAL A 65 -17.08 -3.97 22.16
N PRO A 66 -16.15 -3.95 21.17
CA PRO A 66 -16.22 -4.81 20.02
C PRO A 66 -15.98 -6.29 20.37
N LEU A 67 -16.80 -7.17 19.77
CA LEU A 67 -16.64 -8.62 19.83
C LEU A 67 -15.88 -9.13 18.60
N ILE A 68 -14.81 -9.88 18.84
CA ILE A 68 -14.03 -10.60 17.84
C ILE A 68 -14.26 -12.10 18.00
N ILE A 69 -14.50 -12.81 16.93
CA ILE A 69 -14.64 -14.26 16.93
C ILE A 69 -13.31 -14.91 16.53
N ASP A 70 -12.82 -15.88 17.32
CA ASP A 70 -11.60 -16.63 17.02
C ASP A 70 -11.86 -17.65 15.93
N ASP A 71 -11.07 -17.65 14.85
CA ASP A 71 -10.98 -18.57 13.71
C ASP A 71 -12.28 -18.71 12.87
N ARG A 72 -13.47 -18.52 13.40
CA ARG A 72 -14.76 -18.89 12.81
C ARG A 72 -15.48 -17.71 12.18
N ILE A 73 -15.16 -17.45 10.90
CA ILE A 73 -15.79 -16.38 10.10
C ILE A 73 -17.30 -16.59 9.97
N ASP A 74 -17.73 -17.82 9.78
CA ASP A 74 -19.15 -18.20 9.67
C ASP A 74 -19.94 -17.81 10.94
N VAL A 75 -19.37 -18.02 12.12
CA VAL A 75 -19.98 -17.59 13.40
C VAL A 75 -19.97 -16.06 13.52
N ALA A 76 -18.86 -15.40 13.15
CA ALA A 76 -18.78 -13.95 13.19
C ALA A 76 -19.85 -13.29 12.32
N LEU A 77 -20.07 -13.79 11.11
CA LEU A 77 -21.11 -13.32 10.20
C LEU A 77 -22.51 -13.64 10.72
N ALA A 78 -22.72 -14.84 11.28
CA ALA A 78 -24.03 -15.27 11.77
C ALA A 78 -24.54 -14.42 12.94
N VAL A 79 -23.67 -13.88 13.78
CA VAL A 79 -24.04 -13.02 14.92
C VAL A 79 -23.80 -11.53 14.66
N ASP A 80 -23.34 -11.17 13.48
CA ASP A 80 -22.95 -9.82 13.09
C ASP A 80 -21.88 -9.20 14.02
N ALA A 81 -20.93 -10.02 14.49
CA ALA A 81 -19.83 -9.55 15.34
C ALA A 81 -18.98 -8.47 14.64
N GLU A 82 -18.30 -7.63 15.41
CA GLU A 82 -17.46 -6.54 14.89
C GLU A 82 -16.23 -7.06 14.14
N GLY A 83 -15.78 -8.31 14.40
CA GLY A 83 -14.64 -8.85 13.68
C GLY A 83 -14.33 -10.32 13.90
N VAL A 84 -13.22 -10.73 13.27
CA VAL A 84 -12.63 -12.07 13.37
C VAL A 84 -11.13 -11.97 13.63
N HIS A 85 -10.56 -12.96 14.31
CA HIS A 85 -9.12 -13.13 14.45
C HIS A 85 -8.71 -14.48 13.87
N VAL A 86 -7.68 -14.51 13.02
CA VAL A 86 -7.17 -15.72 12.37
C VAL A 86 -5.70 -15.97 12.71
N GLY A 87 -5.35 -17.23 12.94
CA GLY A 87 -3.98 -17.67 13.14
C GLY A 87 -3.31 -18.12 11.85
N GLN A 88 -2.04 -18.53 11.94
CA GLN A 88 -1.23 -18.92 10.77
C GLN A 88 -1.68 -20.21 10.08
N SER A 89 -2.46 -21.05 10.76
CA SER A 89 -2.99 -22.32 10.23
C SER A 89 -4.46 -22.23 9.81
N ASP A 90 -5.08 -21.08 10.04
CA ASP A 90 -6.49 -20.84 9.75
C ASP A 90 -6.69 -20.29 8.35
N ILE A 91 -7.86 -19.79 8.04
CA ILE A 91 -8.14 -19.16 6.74
C ILE A 91 -7.19 -17.97 6.52
N PRO A 92 -6.56 -17.83 5.33
CA PRO A 92 -5.69 -16.70 5.02
C PRO A 92 -6.38 -15.34 5.24
N VAL A 93 -5.61 -14.34 5.65
CA VAL A 93 -6.14 -13.01 6.02
C VAL A 93 -6.88 -12.33 4.87
N ASP A 94 -6.38 -12.45 3.63
CA ASP A 94 -7.04 -11.92 2.42
C ASP A 94 -8.41 -12.56 2.17
N VAL A 95 -8.54 -13.86 2.44
CA VAL A 95 -9.82 -14.59 2.36
C VAL A 95 -10.75 -14.13 3.48
N ALA A 96 -10.24 -14.01 4.71
CA ALA A 96 -10.98 -13.48 5.84
C ALA A 96 -11.49 -12.05 5.56
N ARG A 97 -10.63 -11.18 5.03
CA ARG A 97 -10.99 -9.83 4.62
C ARG A 97 -12.08 -9.80 3.57
N ARG A 98 -11.96 -10.62 2.53
CA ARG A 98 -12.97 -10.70 1.46
C ARG A 98 -14.34 -11.18 1.98
N LEU A 99 -14.36 -12.13 2.92
CA LEU A 99 -15.60 -12.64 3.49
C LEU A 99 -16.23 -11.68 4.50
N MET A 100 -15.42 -11.04 5.34
CA MET A 100 -15.88 -10.09 6.36
C MET A 100 -16.25 -8.71 5.76
N GLY A 101 -15.74 -8.38 4.58
CA GLY A 101 -15.90 -7.05 3.97
C GLY A 101 -15.00 -5.99 4.62
N ASP A 102 -15.08 -4.75 4.12
CA ASP A 102 -14.18 -3.67 4.54
C ASP A 102 -14.56 -3.04 5.88
N ASP A 103 -15.79 -3.20 6.34
CA ASP A 103 -16.30 -2.59 7.56
C ASP A 103 -16.01 -3.39 8.84
N LYS A 104 -15.74 -4.68 8.73
CA LYS A 104 -15.46 -5.56 9.87
C LYS A 104 -13.97 -5.64 10.19
N ILE A 105 -13.65 -5.83 11.47
CA ILE A 105 -12.28 -5.95 11.96
C ILE A 105 -11.72 -7.33 11.62
N VAL A 106 -10.52 -7.39 11.04
CA VAL A 106 -9.77 -8.64 10.82
C VAL A 106 -8.45 -8.56 11.56
N GLY A 107 -8.29 -9.37 12.59
CA GLY A 107 -7.05 -9.54 13.31
C GLY A 107 -6.26 -10.76 12.82
N ALA A 108 -4.94 -10.72 12.96
CA ALA A 108 -4.09 -11.85 12.61
C ALA A 108 -2.99 -12.10 13.64
N THR A 109 -2.60 -13.37 13.81
CA THR A 109 -1.43 -13.73 14.60
C THR A 109 -0.17 -13.65 13.74
N ALA A 110 0.89 -12.99 14.23
CA ALA A 110 2.22 -13.01 13.63
C ALA A 110 3.30 -13.36 14.66
N LYS A 111 4.36 -14.05 14.22
CA LYS A 111 5.51 -14.45 15.05
C LYS A 111 6.84 -13.96 14.49
N THR A 112 6.85 -13.44 13.28
CA THR A 112 8.03 -12.91 12.58
C THR A 112 7.65 -11.67 11.80
N VAL A 113 8.61 -10.80 11.50
CA VAL A 113 8.41 -9.61 10.68
C VAL A 113 7.82 -9.94 9.29
N PRO A 114 8.31 -10.97 8.56
CA PRO A 114 7.69 -11.35 7.29
C PRO A 114 6.21 -11.73 7.41
N GLN A 115 5.82 -12.49 8.47
CA GLN A 115 4.42 -12.83 8.71
C GLN A 115 3.57 -11.60 9.03
N ALA A 116 4.10 -10.66 9.80
CA ALA A 116 3.42 -9.42 10.15
C ALA A 116 3.17 -8.55 8.92
N LEU A 117 4.18 -8.37 8.07
CA LEU A 117 4.07 -7.63 6.82
C LEU A 117 3.09 -8.30 5.85
N GLU A 118 3.09 -9.62 5.77
CA GLU A 118 2.15 -10.36 4.92
C GLU A 118 0.72 -10.22 5.41
N ALA A 119 0.47 -10.40 6.71
CA ALA A 119 -0.86 -10.20 7.30
C ALA A 119 -1.37 -8.77 7.07
N TYR A 120 -0.51 -7.76 7.22
CA TYR A 120 -0.85 -6.38 6.90
C TYR A 120 -1.23 -6.20 5.43
N ARG A 121 -0.42 -6.71 4.48
CA ARG A 121 -0.72 -6.63 3.03
C ARG A 121 -2.04 -7.29 2.67
N GLN A 122 -2.37 -8.39 3.34
CA GLN A 122 -3.62 -9.13 3.16
C GLN A 122 -4.83 -8.45 3.83
N GLY A 123 -4.63 -7.32 4.52
CA GLY A 123 -5.70 -6.50 5.07
C GLY A 123 -6.03 -6.75 6.54
N ALA A 124 -5.08 -7.22 7.35
CA ALA A 124 -5.24 -7.24 8.80
C ALA A 124 -5.34 -5.81 9.37
N ASP A 125 -6.29 -5.59 10.28
CA ASP A 125 -6.47 -4.32 10.98
C ASP A 125 -5.60 -4.23 12.25
N TYR A 126 -5.20 -5.36 12.82
CA TYR A 126 -4.29 -5.45 13.96
C TYR A 126 -3.59 -6.81 14.01
N LEU A 127 -2.51 -6.89 14.76
CA LEU A 127 -1.76 -8.13 14.95
C LEU A 127 -1.71 -8.54 16.44
N GLY A 128 -1.90 -9.84 16.68
CA GLY A 128 -1.57 -10.51 17.94
C GLY A 128 -0.18 -11.10 17.85
N VAL A 129 0.76 -10.67 18.71
CA VAL A 129 2.16 -11.09 18.65
C VAL A 129 2.59 -11.72 19.97
N GLY A 130 3.12 -12.94 19.90
CA GLY A 130 3.58 -13.70 21.08
C GLY A 130 3.78 -15.19 20.75
N ALA A 131 4.00 -16.03 21.75
CA ALA A 131 3.78 -15.78 23.20
C ALA A 131 4.96 -15.05 23.86
N VAL A 132 4.65 -14.05 24.69
CA VAL A 132 5.68 -13.33 25.51
C VAL A 132 6.26 -14.26 26.57
N TYR A 133 5.40 -15.02 27.23
CA TYR A 133 5.76 -16.06 28.19
C TYR A 133 5.15 -17.41 27.84
N PRO A 134 5.67 -18.52 28.35
CA PRO A 134 5.01 -19.81 28.23
C PRO A 134 3.58 -19.75 28.75
N THR A 135 2.64 -20.37 28.05
CA THR A 135 1.22 -20.37 28.41
C THR A 135 0.62 -21.76 28.29
N SER A 136 -0.32 -22.09 29.19
CA SER A 136 -1.09 -23.33 29.14
C SER A 136 -2.32 -23.24 28.20
N THR A 137 -2.72 -22.06 27.82
CA THR A 137 -3.93 -21.84 27.00
C THR A 137 -3.77 -22.31 25.55
N LYS A 138 -2.54 -22.28 25.00
CA LYS A 138 -2.21 -22.81 23.68
C LYS A 138 -0.92 -23.65 23.79
N LYS A 139 -1.03 -24.96 23.61
CA LYS A 139 0.05 -25.94 23.93
C LYS A 139 1.29 -25.86 23.03
N ASP A 140 1.20 -25.36 21.81
CA ASP A 140 2.27 -25.36 20.81
C ASP A 140 2.86 -23.97 20.53
N THR A 141 2.94 -23.10 21.54
CA THR A 141 3.50 -21.76 21.37
C THR A 141 4.97 -21.69 21.74
N ARG A 142 5.83 -21.34 20.77
CA ARG A 142 7.18 -20.89 21.07
C ARG A 142 7.13 -19.48 21.66
N VAL A 143 7.98 -19.21 22.64
CA VAL A 143 8.17 -17.86 23.17
C VAL A 143 8.75 -16.96 22.08
N THR A 144 8.16 -15.78 21.93
CA THR A 144 8.62 -14.73 21.02
C THR A 144 9.43 -13.73 21.85
N PRO A 145 10.72 -13.55 21.59
CA PRO A 145 11.56 -12.61 22.36
C PRO A 145 11.04 -11.17 22.27
N PRO A 146 11.25 -10.34 23.31
CA PRO A 146 10.83 -8.93 23.30
C PRO A 146 11.37 -8.14 22.11
N GLU A 147 12.59 -8.43 21.68
CA GLU A 147 13.21 -7.80 20.50
C GLU A 147 12.41 -8.08 19.23
N THR A 148 11.98 -9.34 19.05
CA THR A 148 11.15 -9.72 17.89
C THR A 148 9.78 -9.04 17.93
N ILE A 149 9.19 -8.84 19.13
CA ILE A 149 7.93 -8.10 19.27
C ILE A 149 8.13 -6.64 18.88
N ARG A 150 9.26 -6.04 19.28
CA ARG A 150 9.66 -4.69 18.87
C ARG A 150 9.79 -4.60 17.37
N ASP A 151 10.61 -5.47 16.75
CA ASP A 151 10.86 -5.48 15.32
C ASP A 151 9.55 -5.60 14.51
N ILE A 152 8.62 -6.43 14.98
CA ILE A 152 7.29 -6.57 14.37
C ILE A 152 6.49 -5.28 14.53
N ALA A 153 6.46 -4.70 15.74
CA ALA A 153 5.66 -3.51 16.02
C ALA A 153 6.17 -2.25 15.28
N GLU A 154 7.48 -2.19 15.01
CA GLU A 154 8.10 -1.14 14.20
C GLU A 154 7.94 -1.35 12.69
N ALA A 155 7.77 -2.61 12.25
CA ALA A 155 7.68 -2.95 10.82
C ALA A 155 6.29 -2.76 10.21
N VAL A 156 5.22 -2.66 11.01
CA VAL A 156 3.85 -2.58 10.51
C VAL A 156 3.12 -1.34 11.02
N PRO A 157 2.27 -0.69 10.19
CA PRO A 157 1.52 0.49 10.60
C PRO A 157 0.21 0.15 11.34
N VAL A 158 -0.09 -1.13 11.54
CA VAL A 158 -1.29 -1.57 12.26
C VAL A 158 -0.97 -1.82 13.74
N PRO A 159 -1.93 -1.63 14.66
CA PRO A 159 -1.73 -1.89 16.07
C PRO A 159 -1.24 -3.31 16.34
N VAL A 160 -0.22 -3.43 17.19
CA VAL A 160 0.29 -4.72 17.67
C VAL A 160 -0.11 -4.89 19.13
N ALA A 161 -0.83 -5.96 19.44
CA ALA A 161 -1.17 -6.37 20.80
C ALA A 161 -0.31 -7.57 21.22
N ALA A 162 0.44 -7.42 22.31
CA ALA A 162 1.28 -8.50 22.83
C ALA A 162 0.44 -9.55 23.57
N ILE A 163 0.72 -10.84 23.31
CA ILE A 163 -0.04 -11.96 23.89
C ILE A 163 0.87 -13.02 24.48
N GLY A 164 0.34 -13.77 25.45
CA GLY A 164 0.92 -14.99 25.98
C GLY A 164 1.52 -14.84 27.38
N GLY A 165 0.84 -15.40 28.38
CA GLY A 165 1.29 -15.46 29.77
C GLY A 165 1.37 -14.11 30.49
N LEU A 166 0.80 -13.06 29.93
CA LEU A 166 0.78 -11.72 30.49
C LEU A 166 -0.21 -11.59 31.66
N ASN A 167 0.23 -10.89 32.70
CA ASN A 167 -0.55 -10.55 33.89
C ASN A 167 -0.06 -9.23 34.51
N ALA A 168 -0.70 -8.74 35.56
CA ALA A 168 -0.37 -7.46 36.17
C ALA A 168 1.08 -7.34 36.68
N ASP A 169 1.77 -8.47 36.99
CA ASP A 169 3.09 -8.45 37.61
C ASP A 169 4.24 -8.51 36.60
N ASN A 170 3.96 -8.86 35.33
CA ASN A 170 5.01 -9.12 34.35
C ASN A 170 4.98 -8.24 33.09
N LEU A 171 4.14 -7.22 33.05
CA LEU A 171 4.01 -6.31 31.90
C LEU A 171 5.27 -5.47 31.63
N SER A 172 6.14 -5.32 32.65
CA SER A 172 7.39 -4.53 32.53
C SER A 172 8.33 -5.04 31.42
N ILE A 173 8.22 -6.30 31.02
CA ILE A 173 8.99 -6.87 29.88
C ILE A 173 8.68 -6.15 28.56
N LEU A 174 7.52 -5.53 28.45
CA LEU A 174 7.10 -4.77 27.25
C LEU A 174 7.46 -3.28 27.33
N SER A 175 8.12 -2.83 28.40
CA SER A 175 8.55 -1.43 28.53
C SER A 175 9.45 -1.01 27.38
N GLY A 176 9.12 0.14 26.77
CA GLY A 176 9.87 0.64 25.62
C GLY A 176 9.59 -0.09 24.31
N ILE A 177 8.76 -1.13 24.25
CA ILE A 177 8.32 -1.78 23.00
C ILE A 177 7.05 -1.07 22.49
N PRO A 178 6.95 -0.73 21.19
CA PRO A 178 5.82 0.03 20.65
C PRO A 178 4.55 -0.84 20.42
N VAL A 179 4.12 -1.58 21.45
CA VAL A 179 2.84 -2.28 21.43
C VAL A 179 1.67 -1.32 21.69
N ALA A 180 0.56 -1.52 21.01
CA ALA A 180 -0.67 -0.75 21.18
C ALA A 180 -1.55 -1.29 22.32
N GLY A 181 -1.26 -2.50 22.83
CA GLY A 181 -2.01 -3.11 23.90
C GLY A 181 -1.53 -4.52 24.25
N ILE A 182 -2.28 -5.13 25.13
CA ILE A 182 -2.01 -6.48 25.66
C ILE A 182 -3.25 -7.36 25.48
N CYS A 183 -3.00 -8.65 25.13
CA CYS A 183 -4.03 -9.68 25.13
C CYS A 183 -3.86 -10.58 26.36
N VAL A 184 -4.92 -10.79 27.11
CA VAL A 184 -4.91 -11.60 28.33
C VAL A 184 -6.07 -12.60 28.31
N VAL A 185 -5.83 -13.80 28.87
CA VAL A 185 -6.82 -14.86 29.03
C VAL A 185 -7.01 -15.15 30.51
N SER A 186 -6.13 -15.99 31.08
CA SER A 186 -6.25 -16.50 32.44
C SER A 186 -6.14 -15.42 33.52
N ALA A 187 -5.42 -14.34 33.26
CA ALA A 187 -5.27 -13.22 34.17
C ALA A 187 -6.62 -12.58 34.54
N ILE A 188 -7.62 -12.65 33.66
CA ILE A 188 -9.00 -12.22 33.92
C ILE A 188 -9.92 -13.42 34.13
N MET A 189 -9.89 -14.43 33.21
CA MET A 189 -10.81 -15.57 33.31
C MET A 189 -10.71 -16.38 34.61
N LYS A 190 -9.50 -16.51 35.18
CA LYS A 190 -9.26 -17.29 36.38
C LYS A 190 -9.10 -16.44 37.65
N ALA A 191 -9.24 -15.12 37.55
CA ALA A 191 -9.17 -14.24 38.70
C ALA A 191 -10.32 -14.50 39.69
N ALA A 192 -10.08 -14.36 41.00
CA ALA A 192 -11.13 -14.43 41.99
C ALA A 192 -12.21 -13.34 41.75
N ASP A 193 -11.78 -12.17 41.31
CA ASP A 193 -12.58 -11.03 40.95
C ASP A 193 -12.16 -10.52 39.54
N PRO A 194 -12.86 -10.93 38.47
CA PRO A 194 -12.55 -10.53 37.09
C PRO A 194 -12.68 -9.02 36.84
N GLU A 195 -13.61 -8.33 37.50
CA GLU A 195 -13.82 -6.90 37.35
C GLU A 195 -12.61 -6.11 37.87
N ARG A 196 -12.17 -6.43 39.08
CA ARG A 196 -10.98 -5.82 39.67
C ARG A 196 -9.72 -6.14 38.87
N ALA A 197 -9.54 -7.40 38.46
CA ALA A 197 -8.37 -7.81 37.66
C ALA A 197 -8.28 -7.09 36.32
N ALA A 198 -9.44 -6.89 35.65
CA ALA A 198 -9.51 -6.12 34.41
C ALA A 198 -9.18 -4.65 34.66
N GLY A 199 -9.69 -4.03 35.71
CA GLY A 199 -9.38 -2.65 36.08
C GLY A 199 -7.89 -2.42 36.37
N GLU A 200 -7.26 -3.28 37.14
CA GLU A 200 -5.81 -3.23 37.42
C GLU A 200 -4.97 -3.38 36.14
N LEU A 201 -5.34 -4.34 35.26
CA LEU A 201 -4.67 -4.54 33.99
C LEU A 201 -4.85 -3.36 33.04
N LEU A 202 -6.03 -2.73 33.00
CA LEU A 202 -6.28 -1.57 32.14
C LEU A 202 -5.40 -0.38 32.57
N VAL A 203 -5.28 -0.11 33.88
CA VAL A 203 -4.39 0.95 34.38
C VAL A 203 -2.96 0.72 33.90
N LYS A 204 -2.43 -0.49 34.10
CA LYS A 204 -1.07 -0.84 33.69
C LYS A 204 -0.89 -0.83 32.16
N ALA A 205 -1.91 -1.26 31.40
CA ALA A 205 -1.88 -1.18 29.95
C ALA A 205 -1.86 0.28 29.46
N ARG A 206 -2.60 1.17 30.12
CA ARG A 206 -2.55 2.61 29.85
C ARG A 206 -1.17 3.19 30.15
N GLU A 207 -0.57 2.84 31.28
CA GLU A 207 0.80 3.26 31.62
C GLU A 207 1.83 2.75 30.60
N LEU A 208 1.72 1.48 30.17
CA LEU A 208 2.57 0.88 29.16
C LEU A 208 2.45 1.60 27.81
N THR A 209 1.25 2.05 27.46
CA THR A 209 0.95 2.74 26.20
C THR A 209 0.90 4.27 26.36
N ALA A 210 1.14 4.83 27.57
CA ALA A 210 1.13 6.27 27.83
C ALA A 210 2.25 6.98 27.04
N GLY A 211 1.90 8.11 26.43
CA GLY A 211 2.76 8.86 25.53
C GLY A 211 2.81 8.27 24.12
N ARG A 212 2.03 7.22 23.90
CA ARG A 212 1.76 6.55 22.64
C ARG A 212 0.25 6.53 22.41
N GLU A 213 -0.40 7.69 22.45
CA GLU A 213 -1.48 7.82 21.50
C GLU A 213 -0.80 7.43 20.18
N PRO A 214 -1.37 6.48 19.39
CA PRO A 214 -0.84 6.29 18.06
C PRO A 214 -0.75 7.71 17.52
N GLU A 215 0.51 8.21 17.35
CA GLU A 215 0.66 9.39 16.51
C GLU A 215 -0.23 9.03 15.35
N LYS A 216 -1.21 9.88 15.09
CA LYS A 216 -1.92 9.88 13.82
C LYS A 216 -0.81 10.23 12.84
N ALA A 217 0.00 9.22 12.51
CA ALA A 217 0.78 9.20 11.29
C ALA A 217 -0.26 9.59 10.28
N GLY A 218 -0.23 10.82 9.80
CA GLY A 218 -1.32 11.56 9.21
C GLY A 218 -2.26 10.61 8.49
N ALA A 219 -3.35 10.22 9.15
CA ALA A 219 -4.21 9.16 8.69
C ALA A 219 -4.70 9.63 7.33
N LEU A 220 -4.12 9.04 6.28
CA LEU A 220 -4.64 9.22 4.94
C LEU A 220 -6.14 8.96 5.04
N PRO A 221 -6.99 9.83 4.47
CA PRO A 221 -8.43 9.62 4.48
C PRO A 221 -8.69 8.16 4.11
N LYS A 222 -9.57 7.48 4.83
CA LYS A 222 -9.92 6.07 4.56
C LYS A 222 -10.11 5.88 3.07
N GLY A 223 -9.27 5.07 2.42
CA GLY A 223 -9.34 4.80 0.99
C GLY A 223 -8.39 5.60 0.08
N MET A 224 -7.62 6.58 0.60
CA MET A 224 -6.65 7.27 -0.28
C MET A 224 -5.46 6.35 -0.58
N LYS A 225 -5.23 6.11 -1.85
CA LYS A 225 -4.09 5.34 -2.35
C LYS A 225 -2.87 6.23 -2.54
N THR A 226 -1.68 5.63 -2.47
CA THR A 226 -0.40 6.35 -2.50
C THR A 226 0.47 5.88 -3.65
N ALA A 227 1.24 6.78 -4.25
CA ALA A 227 2.22 6.42 -5.27
C ALA A 227 3.51 7.23 -5.09
N LEU A 228 4.64 6.57 -5.29
CA LEU A 228 5.96 7.19 -5.28
C LEU A 228 6.44 7.39 -6.72
N SER A 229 6.76 8.63 -7.10
CA SER A 229 7.50 8.93 -8.31
C SER A 229 9.00 9.02 -8.00
N ILE A 230 9.81 8.22 -8.70
CA ILE A 230 11.28 8.28 -8.67
C ILE A 230 11.73 8.79 -10.04
N ALA A 231 12.06 10.07 -10.13
CA ALA A 231 12.40 10.71 -11.42
C ALA A 231 13.15 12.03 -11.23
N GLY A 232 13.68 12.57 -12.30
CA GLY A 232 14.21 13.93 -12.34
C GLY A 232 13.11 14.99 -12.26
N SER A 233 13.49 16.20 -11.84
CA SER A 233 12.58 17.36 -11.84
C SER A 233 12.52 18.01 -13.22
N ASP A 234 11.46 18.77 -13.46
CA ASP A 234 11.34 19.76 -14.55
C ASP A 234 10.88 21.07 -13.94
N SER A 235 11.78 22.07 -13.89
CA SER A 235 11.49 23.36 -13.27
C SER A 235 10.35 24.12 -13.96
N SER A 236 10.05 23.82 -15.23
CA SER A 236 8.89 24.39 -15.93
C SER A 236 7.56 23.68 -15.60
N GLY A 237 7.64 22.52 -14.95
CA GLY A 237 6.47 21.78 -14.47
C GLY A 237 5.75 20.95 -15.51
N GLY A 238 6.27 20.79 -16.72
CA GLY A 238 5.62 20.08 -17.82
C GLY A 238 5.87 18.58 -17.84
N ALA A 239 7.00 18.15 -17.26
CA ALA A 239 7.42 16.75 -17.23
C ALA A 239 7.99 16.39 -15.82
N GLY A 240 8.71 15.27 -15.72
CA GLY A 240 9.35 14.81 -14.50
C GLY A 240 8.40 14.67 -13.31
N ILE A 241 8.96 14.78 -12.09
CA ILE A 241 8.17 14.64 -10.86
C ILE A 241 7.01 15.63 -10.79
N GLN A 242 7.10 16.81 -11.39
CA GLN A 242 6.04 17.81 -11.37
C GLN A 242 4.82 17.37 -12.19
N ALA A 243 5.03 16.77 -13.35
CA ALA A 243 3.94 16.17 -14.13
C ALA A 243 3.37 14.93 -13.42
N ASP A 244 4.23 14.13 -12.80
CA ASP A 244 3.85 12.94 -12.05
C ASP A 244 2.94 13.30 -10.87
N ILE A 245 3.34 14.26 -10.02
CA ILE A 245 2.53 14.76 -8.89
C ILE A 245 1.17 15.25 -9.35
N LYS A 246 1.14 16.09 -10.39
CA LYS A 246 -0.12 16.61 -10.95
C LYS A 246 -1.01 15.47 -11.43
N THR A 247 -0.45 14.53 -12.17
CA THR A 247 -1.18 13.36 -12.71
C THR A 247 -1.72 12.48 -11.60
N MET A 248 -0.89 12.08 -10.65
CA MET A 248 -1.30 11.24 -9.53
C MET A 248 -2.38 11.90 -8.69
N THR A 249 -2.22 13.20 -8.38
CA THR A 249 -3.22 13.99 -7.63
C THR A 249 -4.55 14.04 -8.36
N MET A 250 -4.56 14.31 -9.66
CA MET A 250 -5.77 14.35 -10.46
C MET A 250 -6.43 12.98 -10.64
N ASN A 251 -5.66 11.90 -10.53
CA ASN A 251 -6.18 10.53 -10.50
C ASN A 251 -6.59 10.06 -9.09
N GLY A 252 -6.64 10.96 -8.09
CA GLY A 252 -7.10 10.66 -6.73
C GLY A 252 -6.11 9.86 -5.89
N VAL A 253 -4.81 9.96 -6.19
CA VAL A 253 -3.73 9.26 -5.49
C VAL A 253 -2.82 10.28 -4.81
N PHE A 254 -2.44 10.01 -3.55
CA PHE A 254 -1.45 10.84 -2.84
C PHE A 254 -0.07 10.61 -3.43
N ALA A 255 0.50 11.66 -4.01
CA ALA A 255 1.78 11.60 -4.70
C ALA A 255 2.95 11.91 -3.76
N MET A 256 3.94 11.03 -3.77
CA MET A 256 5.23 11.19 -3.09
C MET A 256 6.36 11.18 -4.12
N THR A 257 7.53 11.71 -3.77
CA THR A 257 8.65 11.80 -4.72
C THR A 257 9.99 11.44 -4.09
N ALA A 258 10.84 10.79 -4.90
CA ALA A 258 12.28 10.69 -4.69
C ALA A 258 12.97 11.25 -5.95
N VAL A 259 13.72 12.34 -5.79
CA VAL A 259 14.28 13.09 -6.90
C VAL A 259 15.61 12.50 -7.31
N THR A 260 15.79 12.16 -8.59
CA THR A 260 17.03 11.61 -9.15
C THR A 260 17.98 12.71 -9.65
N ALA A 261 17.41 13.81 -10.14
CA ALA A 261 18.17 14.96 -10.62
C ALA A 261 17.31 16.23 -10.58
N LEU A 262 17.94 17.37 -10.35
CA LEU A 262 17.35 18.69 -10.55
C LEU A 262 17.71 19.19 -11.94
N THR A 263 16.75 19.75 -12.67
CA THR A 263 17.02 20.36 -13.96
C THR A 263 16.74 21.86 -13.97
N ALA A 264 17.56 22.61 -14.64
CA ALA A 264 17.27 23.98 -15.09
C ALA A 264 16.64 23.87 -16.48
N GLN A 265 15.33 23.67 -16.54
CA GLN A 265 14.58 23.33 -17.76
C GLN A 265 13.39 24.25 -17.95
N ASN A 266 13.06 24.51 -19.23
CA ASN A 266 11.83 25.17 -19.63
C ASN A 266 11.30 24.55 -20.95
N THR A 267 10.23 25.10 -21.51
CA THR A 267 9.61 24.58 -22.75
C THR A 267 10.51 24.60 -23.98
N THR A 268 11.63 25.35 -23.94
CA THR A 268 12.59 25.45 -25.05
C THR A 268 13.81 24.53 -24.90
N GLY A 269 14.00 23.89 -23.73
CA GLY A 269 15.07 22.91 -23.53
C GLY A 269 15.65 22.90 -22.11
N VAL A 270 16.63 22.01 -21.92
CA VAL A 270 17.38 21.81 -20.67
C VAL A 270 18.69 22.61 -20.75
N ARG A 271 18.96 23.44 -19.73
CA ARG A 271 20.17 24.27 -19.62
C ARG A 271 21.21 23.71 -18.65
N GLY A 272 20.76 22.91 -17.68
CA GLY A 272 21.63 22.29 -16.68
C GLY A 272 20.95 21.15 -15.98
N ILE A 273 21.74 20.18 -15.51
CA ILE A 273 21.30 19.00 -14.76
C ILE A 273 22.24 18.84 -13.57
N GLU A 274 21.68 18.67 -12.38
CA GLU A 274 22.40 18.35 -11.15
C GLU A 274 21.84 17.04 -10.61
N GLU A 275 22.63 15.97 -10.67
CA GLU A 275 22.22 14.65 -10.14
C GLU A 275 22.37 14.62 -8.62
N VAL A 276 21.46 13.94 -7.94
CA VAL A 276 21.62 13.64 -6.51
C VAL A 276 22.60 12.50 -6.31
N SER A 277 23.26 12.43 -5.15
CA SER A 277 24.13 11.30 -4.87
C SER A 277 23.34 9.99 -4.70
N PRO A 278 23.92 8.82 -5.02
CA PRO A 278 23.31 7.52 -4.80
C PRO A 278 22.84 7.33 -3.35
N GLU A 279 23.63 7.76 -2.38
CA GLU A 279 23.32 7.67 -0.95
C GLU A 279 22.10 8.53 -0.59
N PHE A 280 22.00 9.74 -1.16
CA PHE A 280 20.86 10.61 -0.87
C PHE A 280 19.57 10.12 -1.54
N LEU A 281 19.68 9.53 -2.73
CA LEU A 281 18.52 8.88 -3.37
C LEU A 281 18.02 7.70 -2.53
N ALA A 282 18.93 6.86 -2.01
CA ALA A 282 18.56 5.79 -1.09
C ALA A 282 17.81 6.33 0.14
N GLN A 283 18.32 7.39 0.77
CA GLN A 283 17.68 8.03 1.93
C GLN A 283 16.28 8.57 1.61
N GLN A 284 16.06 9.17 0.44
CA GLN A 284 14.74 9.63 0.01
C GLN A 284 13.75 8.47 -0.13
N ILE A 285 14.17 7.37 -0.77
CA ILE A 285 13.33 6.18 -0.94
C ILE A 285 13.04 5.55 0.42
N ASP A 286 14.05 5.39 1.27
CA ASP A 286 13.90 4.82 2.61
C ASP A 286 12.95 5.66 3.48
N ALA A 287 13.06 6.99 3.45
CA ALA A 287 12.17 7.89 4.18
C ALA A 287 10.70 7.70 3.80
N VAL A 288 10.41 7.50 2.50
CA VAL A 288 9.04 7.26 2.04
C VAL A 288 8.57 5.87 2.43
N PHE A 289 9.34 4.82 2.14
CA PHE A 289 8.90 3.43 2.39
C PHE A 289 8.75 3.07 3.87
N THR A 290 9.49 3.75 4.75
CA THR A 290 9.43 3.51 6.21
C THR A 290 8.30 4.26 6.91
N ASP A 291 7.71 5.27 6.28
CA ASP A 291 6.63 6.09 6.83
C ASP A 291 5.31 5.89 6.04
N ILE A 292 5.26 6.40 4.81
CA ILE A 292 4.08 6.26 3.93
C ILE A 292 4.41 5.27 2.82
N ARG A 293 4.19 3.97 3.09
CA ARG A 293 4.49 2.92 2.10
C ARG A 293 3.66 3.11 0.83
N PRO A 294 4.30 3.20 -0.36
CA PRO A 294 3.58 3.37 -1.61
C PRO A 294 2.78 2.12 -2.00
N ASP A 295 1.54 2.31 -2.48
CA ASP A 295 0.74 1.26 -3.14
C ASP A 295 1.24 0.99 -4.57
N ALA A 296 1.90 1.97 -5.20
CA ALA A 296 2.56 1.83 -6.50
C ALA A 296 3.81 2.72 -6.59
N VAL A 297 4.72 2.35 -7.49
CA VAL A 297 5.93 3.15 -7.79
C VAL A 297 5.97 3.44 -9.27
N LYS A 298 6.21 4.71 -9.64
CA LYS A 298 6.53 5.10 -11.01
C LYS A 298 8.00 5.51 -11.09
N ILE A 299 8.71 4.99 -12.04
CA ILE A 299 10.08 5.37 -12.34
C ILE A 299 10.12 6.09 -13.69
N GLY A 300 10.70 7.28 -13.70
CA GLY A 300 10.91 8.08 -14.90
C GLY A 300 12.37 8.18 -15.28
N MET A 301 12.85 9.40 -15.59
CA MET A 301 14.23 9.63 -16.00
C MET A 301 15.22 9.35 -14.85
N VAL A 302 16.17 8.44 -15.10
CA VAL A 302 17.31 8.12 -14.24
C VAL A 302 18.55 8.07 -15.14
N ALA A 303 19.51 8.96 -14.91
CA ALA A 303 20.60 9.20 -15.89
C ALA A 303 21.81 8.28 -15.71
N SER A 304 22.12 7.84 -14.48
CA SER A 304 23.35 7.06 -14.19
C SER A 304 23.08 5.62 -13.79
N SER A 305 24.03 4.74 -14.08
CA SER A 305 23.97 3.32 -13.70
C SER A 305 23.98 3.12 -12.19
N GLU A 306 24.64 3.99 -11.44
CA GLU A 306 24.68 3.95 -9.98
C GLU A 306 23.28 4.21 -9.39
N LEU A 307 22.59 5.26 -9.85
CA LEU A 307 21.22 5.55 -9.38
C LEU A 307 20.24 4.44 -9.74
N ILE A 308 20.37 3.84 -10.94
CA ILE A 308 19.54 2.68 -11.34
C ILE A 308 19.74 1.51 -10.39
N ARG A 309 20.97 1.19 -10.01
CA ARG A 309 21.27 0.10 -9.06
C ARG A 309 20.70 0.38 -7.68
N VAL A 310 20.83 1.61 -7.18
CA VAL A 310 20.23 2.02 -5.89
C VAL A 310 18.71 1.85 -5.91
N ILE A 311 18.05 2.32 -6.97
CA ILE A 311 16.59 2.15 -7.11
C ILE A 311 16.24 0.67 -7.09
N ALA A 312 16.91 -0.15 -7.90
CA ALA A 312 16.64 -1.58 -7.99
C ALA A 312 16.88 -2.29 -6.65
N GLU A 313 17.94 -1.93 -5.92
CA GLU A 313 18.24 -2.45 -4.58
C GLU A 313 17.12 -2.11 -3.59
N ARG A 314 16.69 -0.85 -3.53
CA ARG A 314 15.64 -0.41 -2.59
C ARG A 314 14.29 -1.03 -2.94
N LEU A 315 13.92 -1.14 -4.22
CA LEU A 315 12.68 -1.79 -4.63
C LEU A 315 12.65 -3.27 -4.23
N ARG A 316 13.78 -3.99 -4.36
CA ARG A 316 13.90 -5.38 -3.89
C ARG A 316 13.80 -5.46 -2.36
N TYR A 317 14.53 -4.59 -1.65
CA TYR A 317 14.55 -4.56 -0.18
C TYR A 317 13.15 -4.35 0.41
N TYR A 318 12.40 -3.38 -0.15
CA TYR A 318 11.04 -3.08 0.31
C TYR A 318 9.97 -3.95 -0.35
N HIS A 319 10.31 -4.87 -1.23
CA HIS A 319 9.33 -5.64 -2.02
C HIS A 319 8.27 -4.72 -2.62
N ALA A 320 8.71 -3.71 -3.37
CA ALA A 320 7.81 -2.73 -3.98
C ALA A 320 6.88 -3.43 -4.98
N ALA A 321 5.59 -3.06 -4.91
CA ALA A 321 4.56 -3.60 -5.79
C ALA A 321 4.12 -2.54 -6.82
N ASN A 322 3.45 -2.98 -7.89
CA ASN A 322 2.85 -2.10 -8.89
C ASN A 322 3.87 -1.11 -9.49
N VAL A 323 5.04 -1.61 -9.87
CA VAL A 323 6.14 -0.79 -10.39
C VAL A 323 5.92 -0.53 -11.88
N THR A 324 5.75 0.75 -12.24
CA THR A 324 5.65 1.23 -13.64
C THR A 324 6.94 1.93 -14.01
N VAL A 325 7.65 1.46 -15.04
CA VAL A 325 8.89 2.08 -15.52
C VAL A 325 8.69 2.70 -16.89
N ASP A 326 8.89 4.02 -17.00
CA ASP A 326 9.04 4.70 -18.29
C ASP A 326 10.55 4.74 -18.63
N PRO A 327 11.02 3.92 -19.58
CA PRO A 327 12.45 3.73 -19.82
C PRO A 327 13.00 4.86 -20.67
N VAL A 328 13.05 6.08 -20.13
CA VAL A 328 13.49 7.29 -20.83
C VAL A 328 14.96 7.18 -21.20
N MET A 329 15.25 6.86 -22.47
CA MET A 329 16.61 6.69 -22.99
C MET A 329 17.03 7.82 -23.93
N VAL A 330 16.07 8.49 -24.55
CA VAL A 330 16.29 9.51 -25.58
C VAL A 330 15.45 10.73 -25.23
N ALA A 331 16.07 11.92 -25.27
CA ALA A 331 15.33 13.17 -25.10
C ALA A 331 14.35 13.39 -26.27
N THR A 332 13.31 14.18 -26.09
CA THR A 332 12.38 14.60 -27.14
C THR A 332 13.12 15.30 -28.30
N SER A 333 14.31 15.85 -28.05
CA SER A 333 15.21 16.43 -29.05
C SER A 333 16.00 15.39 -29.88
N GLY A 334 15.88 14.10 -29.57
CA GLY A 334 16.63 13.01 -30.25
C GLY A 334 18.04 12.75 -29.67
N SER A 335 18.48 13.47 -28.66
CA SER A 335 19.78 13.25 -28.01
C SER A 335 19.70 12.05 -27.06
N SER A 336 20.71 11.13 -27.10
CA SER A 336 20.83 10.06 -26.11
C SER A 336 21.02 10.65 -24.72
N LEU A 337 20.14 10.27 -23.79
CA LEU A 337 20.17 10.67 -22.37
C LEU A 337 20.95 9.70 -21.51
N LEU A 338 21.10 8.45 -21.96
CA LEU A 338 21.76 7.38 -21.21
C LEU A 338 23.06 6.95 -21.88
N LYS A 339 24.07 6.67 -21.06
CA LYS A 339 25.27 5.95 -21.46
C LYS A 339 24.97 4.45 -21.57
N ASN A 340 25.80 3.70 -22.29
CA ASN A 340 25.59 2.28 -22.50
C ASN A 340 25.52 1.47 -21.20
N ASP A 341 26.33 1.81 -20.20
CA ASP A 341 26.34 1.16 -18.89
C ASP A 341 25.03 1.37 -18.11
N ALA A 342 24.40 2.53 -18.27
CA ALA A 342 23.10 2.82 -17.67
C ALA A 342 21.96 2.04 -18.37
N VAL A 343 22.03 1.87 -19.69
CA VAL A 343 21.08 1.03 -20.44
C VAL A 343 21.21 -0.45 -20.02
N GLU A 344 22.43 -0.95 -19.85
CA GLU A 344 22.67 -2.32 -19.36
C GLU A 344 22.15 -2.53 -17.94
N ALA A 345 22.43 -1.58 -17.01
CA ALA A 345 21.91 -1.63 -15.64
C ALA A 345 20.37 -1.58 -15.60
N MET A 346 19.76 -0.75 -16.45
CA MET A 346 18.29 -0.68 -16.56
C MET A 346 17.72 -2.04 -16.98
N ILE A 347 18.24 -2.65 -18.04
CA ILE A 347 17.75 -3.92 -18.58
C ILE A 347 17.96 -5.08 -17.60
N SER A 348 19.14 -5.14 -16.95
CA SER A 348 19.51 -6.29 -16.13
C SER A 348 18.99 -6.20 -14.69
N GLU A 349 18.81 -4.99 -14.13
CA GLU A 349 18.54 -4.84 -12.72
C GLU A 349 17.19 -4.21 -12.41
N LEU A 350 16.73 -3.24 -13.22
CA LEU A 350 15.53 -2.47 -12.92
C LEU A 350 14.27 -3.01 -13.62
N LEU A 351 14.33 -3.25 -14.94
CA LEU A 351 13.16 -3.70 -15.69
C LEU A 351 12.59 -5.04 -15.22
N PRO A 352 13.39 -6.01 -14.70
CA PRO A 352 12.85 -7.24 -14.13
C PRO A 352 12.01 -7.06 -12.86
N LEU A 353 12.03 -5.88 -12.24
CA LEU A 353 11.21 -5.55 -11.08
C LEU A 353 9.91 -4.85 -11.44
N ALA A 354 9.74 -4.50 -12.72
CA ALA A 354 8.57 -3.78 -13.19
C ALA A 354 7.34 -4.69 -13.30
N THR A 355 6.18 -4.18 -12.94
CA THR A 355 4.89 -4.74 -13.33
C THR A 355 4.62 -4.46 -14.81
N VAL A 356 4.94 -3.24 -15.25
CA VAL A 356 4.82 -2.81 -16.65
C VAL A 356 5.88 -1.79 -16.99
N ILE A 357 6.40 -1.88 -18.20
CA ILE A 357 7.27 -0.86 -18.80
C ILE A 357 6.56 -0.19 -19.97
N THR A 358 6.87 1.10 -20.22
CA THR A 358 6.14 1.92 -21.21
C THR A 358 7.07 2.51 -22.28
N PRO A 359 7.82 1.69 -23.05
CA PRO A 359 8.73 2.21 -24.07
C PRO A 359 7.95 2.81 -25.26
N ASN A 360 8.50 3.89 -25.82
CA ASN A 360 8.14 4.33 -27.16
C ASN A 360 8.87 3.50 -28.23
N ILE A 361 8.57 3.72 -29.53
CA ILE A 361 9.18 2.93 -30.63
C ILE A 361 10.72 2.99 -30.62
N PRO A 362 11.39 4.17 -30.55
CA PRO A 362 12.83 4.25 -30.44
C PRO A 362 13.42 3.48 -29.24
N GLU A 363 12.79 3.59 -28.07
CA GLU A 363 13.19 2.88 -26.85
C GLU A 363 12.99 1.36 -27.01
N ALA A 364 11.86 0.94 -27.60
CA ALA A 364 11.59 -0.45 -27.89
C ALA A 364 12.59 -1.05 -28.92
N GLU A 365 13.04 -0.28 -29.90
CA GLU A 365 14.11 -0.69 -30.81
C GLU A 365 15.43 -0.97 -30.07
N VAL A 366 15.81 -0.09 -29.11
CA VAL A 366 17.00 -0.30 -28.28
C VAL A 366 16.85 -1.54 -27.40
N LEU A 367 15.71 -1.69 -26.72
CA LEU A 367 15.47 -2.80 -25.79
C LEU A 367 15.39 -4.17 -26.50
N SER A 368 14.75 -4.20 -27.66
CA SER A 368 14.55 -5.42 -28.45
C SER A 368 15.73 -5.75 -29.35
N GLY A 369 16.55 -4.77 -29.72
CA GLY A 369 17.57 -4.90 -30.74
C GLY A 369 16.99 -5.13 -32.16
N MET A 370 15.77 -4.67 -32.42
CA MET A 370 15.05 -4.83 -33.69
C MET A 370 14.62 -3.45 -34.21
N LYS A 371 14.56 -3.32 -35.55
CA LYS A 371 13.85 -2.19 -36.16
C LYS A 371 12.36 -2.45 -36.18
N ILE A 372 11.58 -1.39 -35.94
CA ILE A 372 10.10 -1.44 -35.86
C ILE A 372 9.55 -0.56 -36.97
N THR A 373 8.96 -1.21 -37.98
CA THR A 373 8.43 -0.54 -39.19
C THR A 373 6.92 -0.69 -39.33
N GLY A 374 6.28 -1.55 -38.54
CA GLY A 374 4.83 -1.81 -38.58
C GLY A 374 4.33 -2.57 -37.35
N GLU A 375 3.03 -2.87 -37.35
CA GLU A 375 2.34 -3.52 -36.22
C GLU A 375 2.91 -4.90 -35.87
N GLU A 376 3.29 -5.68 -36.87
CA GLU A 376 3.89 -7.01 -36.65
C GLU A 376 5.27 -6.92 -36.00
N ASP A 377 6.05 -5.89 -36.31
CA ASP A 377 7.32 -5.64 -35.66
C ASP A 377 7.11 -5.14 -34.22
N MET A 378 6.05 -4.34 -33.98
CA MET A 378 5.67 -3.94 -32.63
C MET A 378 5.34 -5.15 -31.76
N LYS A 379 4.56 -6.11 -32.26
CA LYS A 379 4.24 -7.36 -31.53
C LYS A 379 5.50 -8.15 -31.20
N LYS A 380 6.36 -8.40 -32.19
CA LYS A 380 7.62 -9.13 -31.99
C LYS A 380 8.54 -8.44 -30.99
N ALA A 381 8.66 -7.10 -31.07
CA ALA A 381 9.49 -6.33 -30.16
C ALA A 381 8.92 -6.37 -28.73
N ALA A 382 7.62 -6.15 -28.54
CA ALA A 382 6.97 -6.20 -27.24
C ALA A 382 7.11 -7.59 -26.59
N GLU A 383 6.88 -8.66 -27.35
CA GLU A 383 7.06 -10.04 -26.88
C GLU A 383 8.51 -10.33 -26.48
N ARG A 384 9.48 -9.93 -27.33
CA ARG A 384 10.91 -10.13 -27.07
C ARG A 384 11.36 -9.40 -25.80
N ILE A 385 10.93 -8.16 -25.63
CA ILE A 385 11.23 -7.36 -24.43
C ILE A 385 10.58 -7.99 -23.18
N GLY A 386 9.29 -8.32 -23.27
CA GLY A 386 8.55 -8.91 -22.16
C GLY A 386 9.14 -10.24 -21.69
N LYS A 387 9.52 -11.13 -22.61
CA LYS A 387 10.22 -12.38 -22.30
C LYS A 387 11.61 -12.16 -21.69
N LYS A 388 12.35 -11.15 -22.18
CA LYS A 388 13.69 -10.81 -21.68
C LYS A 388 13.67 -10.21 -20.29
N CYS A 389 12.70 -9.33 -20.02
CA CYS A 389 12.60 -8.59 -18.75
C CYS A 389 11.65 -9.26 -17.73
N GLY A 390 10.82 -10.22 -18.14
CA GLY A 390 9.87 -10.89 -17.25
C GLY A 390 8.71 -9.99 -16.79
N CYS A 391 8.35 -8.95 -17.56
CA CYS A 391 7.32 -7.97 -17.20
C CYS A 391 6.39 -7.67 -18.38
N ALA A 392 5.25 -7.02 -18.10
CA ALA A 392 4.38 -6.52 -19.15
C ALA A 392 5.02 -5.33 -19.89
N VAL A 393 4.69 -5.18 -21.19
CA VAL A 393 5.23 -4.12 -22.06
C VAL A 393 4.10 -3.38 -22.73
N LEU A 394 3.94 -2.09 -22.41
CA LEU A 394 3.09 -1.17 -23.15
C LEU A 394 3.93 -0.41 -24.16
N LEU A 395 4.03 -0.92 -25.41
CA LEU A 395 4.74 -0.27 -26.49
C LEU A 395 3.89 0.87 -27.05
N LYS A 396 4.36 2.10 -26.82
CA LYS A 396 3.65 3.33 -27.24
C LYS A 396 3.78 3.54 -28.75
N GLY A 397 2.66 3.70 -29.44
CA GLY A 397 2.59 4.11 -30.84
C GLY A 397 2.80 5.62 -31.03
N GLY A 398 2.36 6.15 -32.17
CA GLY A 398 2.32 7.59 -32.40
C GLY A 398 3.55 8.20 -33.11
N HIS A 399 4.60 7.43 -33.37
CA HIS A 399 5.79 7.87 -34.11
C HIS A 399 5.71 7.45 -35.60
N SER A 400 4.69 7.90 -36.32
CA SER A 400 4.55 7.77 -37.78
C SER A 400 4.05 6.44 -38.37
N ILE A 401 3.80 5.41 -37.61
CA ILE A 401 3.40 4.09 -38.15
C ILE A 401 1.88 3.92 -38.17
N ASN A 402 1.17 4.41 -37.14
CA ASN A 402 -0.29 4.40 -37.01
C ASN A 402 -0.75 5.60 -36.17
N ASP A 403 -2.07 5.85 -36.12
CA ASP A 403 -2.69 6.71 -35.11
C ASP A 403 -2.14 6.39 -33.69
N ALA A 404 -2.47 7.14 -32.67
CA ALA A 404 -1.94 6.98 -31.30
C ALA A 404 -2.32 5.62 -30.64
N ASN A 405 -2.12 4.50 -31.35
CA ASN A 405 -2.43 3.15 -30.90
C ASN A 405 -1.23 2.58 -30.13
N ASP A 406 -1.47 2.09 -28.91
CA ASP A 406 -0.47 1.45 -28.08
C ASP A 406 -0.75 -0.05 -27.99
N LEU A 407 0.31 -0.85 -27.92
CA LEU A 407 0.25 -2.31 -27.84
C LEU A 407 0.70 -2.77 -26.46
N LEU A 408 -0.19 -3.40 -25.71
CA LEU A 408 0.16 -4.10 -24.49
C LEU A 408 0.48 -5.57 -24.80
N TYR A 409 1.62 -6.06 -24.33
CA TYR A 409 1.97 -7.46 -24.21
C TYR A 409 2.03 -7.82 -22.72
N ALA A 410 1.17 -8.73 -22.29
CA ALA A 410 1.12 -9.22 -20.91
C ALA A 410 0.67 -10.69 -20.90
N ASP A 411 1.28 -11.53 -20.07
CA ASP A 411 0.91 -12.95 -19.87
C ASP A 411 0.79 -13.75 -21.17
N GLY A 412 1.65 -13.42 -22.17
CA GLY A 412 1.65 -14.08 -23.48
C GLY A 412 0.57 -13.60 -24.44
N ALA A 413 -0.25 -12.64 -24.08
CA ALA A 413 -1.33 -12.08 -24.89
C ALA A 413 -1.02 -10.65 -25.36
N PHE A 414 -1.63 -10.28 -26.48
CA PHE A 414 -1.55 -8.93 -27.03
C PHE A 414 -2.89 -8.22 -26.97
N GLN A 415 -2.88 -6.96 -26.57
CA GLN A 415 -4.05 -6.08 -26.59
C GLN A 415 -3.71 -4.71 -27.16
N TRP A 416 -4.49 -4.27 -28.15
CA TRP A 416 -4.38 -2.93 -28.72
C TRP A 416 -5.28 -1.94 -27.97
N PHE A 417 -4.71 -0.79 -27.67
CA PHE A 417 -5.44 0.38 -27.14
C PHE A 417 -5.46 1.45 -28.24
N CYS A 418 -6.57 1.54 -28.92
CA CYS A 418 -6.74 2.50 -30.01
C CYS A 418 -6.91 3.93 -29.47
N GLY A 419 -6.26 4.90 -30.09
CA GLY A 419 -6.36 6.31 -29.75
C GLY A 419 -6.32 7.17 -31.03
N ARG A 420 -7.14 8.23 -31.06
CA ARG A 420 -7.01 9.22 -32.13
C ARG A 420 -5.87 10.17 -31.81
N ARG A 421 -5.08 10.51 -32.83
CA ARG A 421 -4.05 11.54 -32.70
C ARG A 421 -4.71 12.89 -32.46
N ILE A 422 -4.43 13.51 -31.33
CA ILE A 422 -4.89 14.84 -30.98
C ILE A 422 -3.88 15.84 -31.55
N ALA A 423 -4.35 16.75 -32.38
CA ALA A 423 -3.53 17.83 -32.92
C ALA A 423 -3.25 18.88 -31.84
N ASN A 424 -2.17 18.66 -31.08
CA ASN A 424 -1.69 19.57 -30.05
C ASN A 424 -0.15 19.66 -30.15
N PRO A 425 0.44 20.86 -30.34
CA PRO A 425 1.88 21.06 -30.37
C PRO A 425 2.51 20.87 -28.98
N ASN A 426 1.70 20.99 -27.92
CA ASN A 426 2.12 20.94 -26.53
C ASN A 426 2.06 19.50 -26.00
N THR A 427 3.08 18.71 -26.31
CA THR A 427 3.18 17.28 -25.97
C THR A 427 4.23 16.98 -24.93
N HIS A 428 4.83 18.02 -24.31
CA HIS A 428 5.85 17.86 -23.29
C HIS A 428 5.29 17.14 -22.06
N GLY A 429 5.95 16.05 -21.66
CA GLY A 429 5.56 15.24 -20.50
C GLY A 429 4.48 14.18 -20.74
N THR A 430 4.11 13.89 -22.02
CA THR A 430 3.10 12.85 -22.32
C THR A 430 3.50 11.46 -21.79
N GLY A 431 4.78 11.06 -21.91
CA GLY A 431 5.28 9.81 -21.37
C GLY A 431 5.15 9.75 -19.84
N CYS A 432 5.63 10.79 -19.15
CA CYS A 432 5.51 10.91 -17.71
C CYS A 432 4.06 10.85 -17.23
N THR A 433 3.16 11.56 -17.92
CA THR A 433 1.73 11.56 -17.59
C THR A 433 1.09 10.20 -17.78
N LEU A 434 1.34 9.51 -18.91
CA LEU A 434 0.79 8.19 -19.16
C LEU A 434 1.25 7.17 -18.09
N SER A 435 2.56 7.09 -17.86
CA SER A 435 3.13 6.14 -16.89
C SER A 435 2.68 6.43 -15.44
N SER A 436 2.52 7.70 -15.06
CA SER A 436 2.01 8.08 -13.73
C SER A 436 0.51 7.81 -13.57
N ALA A 437 -0.28 7.96 -14.63
CA ALA A 437 -1.69 7.59 -14.62
C ALA A 437 -1.87 6.07 -14.50
N ILE A 438 -1.04 5.27 -15.20
CA ILE A 438 -1.01 3.81 -15.04
C ILE A 438 -0.65 3.43 -13.60
N ALA A 439 0.43 3.99 -13.05
CA ALA A 439 0.83 3.74 -11.66
C ALA A 439 -0.29 4.11 -10.67
N SER A 440 -0.99 5.23 -10.90
CA SER A 440 -2.13 5.65 -10.08
C SER A 440 -3.28 4.64 -10.12
N ASN A 441 -3.59 4.11 -11.30
CA ASN A 441 -4.67 3.14 -11.45
C ASN A 441 -4.29 1.77 -10.85
N LEU A 442 -3.04 1.34 -10.98
CA LEU A 442 -2.51 0.16 -10.32
C LEU A 442 -2.54 0.31 -8.78
N ALA A 443 -2.17 1.50 -8.25
CA ALA A 443 -2.29 1.80 -6.82
C ALA A 443 -3.72 1.64 -6.30
N LYS A 444 -4.71 1.99 -7.11
CA LYS A 444 -6.15 1.83 -6.81
C LYS A 444 -6.64 0.39 -6.93
N GLY A 445 -5.81 -0.55 -7.41
CA GLY A 445 -6.13 -1.97 -7.55
C GLY A 445 -6.81 -2.34 -8.87
N PHE A 446 -6.80 -1.46 -9.88
CA PHE A 446 -7.31 -1.82 -11.21
C PHE A 446 -6.41 -2.88 -11.87
N PRO A 447 -6.99 -3.86 -12.59
CA PRO A 447 -6.23 -4.74 -13.47
C PRO A 447 -5.41 -3.94 -14.48
N LEU A 448 -4.26 -4.47 -14.92
CA LEU A 448 -3.34 -3.74 -15.80
C LEU A 448 -4.00 -3.21 -17.08
N THR A 449 -4.87 -4.00 -17.71
CA THR A 449 -5.61 -3.60 -18.91
C THR A 449 -6.49 -2.38 -18.68
N ASP A 450 -7.23 -2.37 -17.56
CA ASP A 450 -8.10 -1.26 -17.17
C ASP A 450 -7.27 -0.04 -16.75
N ALA A 451 -6.15 -0.27 -16.05
CA ALA A 451 -5.22 0.79 -15.66
C ALA A 451 -4.64 1.52 -16.88
N VAL A 452 -4.30 0.79 -17.95
CA VAL A 452 -3.83 1.35 -19.22
C VAL A 452 -4.95 2.11 -19.95
N GLN A 453 -6.16 1.52 -20.04
CA GLN A 453 -7.30 2.16 -20.70
C GLN A 453 -7.62 3.51 -20.05
N LEU A 454 -7.79 3.54 -18.74
CA LEU A 454 -8.07 4.76 -17.98
C LEU A 454 -6.96 5.81 -18.11
N ALA A 455 -5.70 5.37 -18.15
CA ALA A 455 -4.56 6.26 -18.35
C ALA A 455 -4.57 6.91 -19.75
N LYS A 456 -4.96 6.16 -20.80
CA LYS A 456 -5.14 6.70 -22.15
C LYS A 456 -6.29 7.70 -22.25
N GLU A 457 -7.38 7.46 -21.55
CA GLU A 457 -8.51 8.40 -21.47
C GLU A 457 -8.08 9.70 -20.80
N TYR A 458 -7.38 9.60 -19.66
CA TYR A 458 -6.87 10.76 -18.93
C TYR A 458 -5.91 11.61 -19.78
N ILE A 459 -4.91 10.99 -20.42
CA ILE A 459 -3.95 11.75 -21.25
C ILE A 459 -4.64 12.39 -22.46
N SER A 460 -5.63 11.70 -23.05
CA SER A 460 -6.40 12.24 -24.16
C SER A 460 -7.20 13.48 -23.75
N GLY A 461 -7.81 13.47 -22.56
CA GLY A 461 -8.47 14.65 -21.98
C GLY A 461 -7.51 15.81 -21.75
N ALA A 462 -6.33 15.52 -21.14
CA ALA A 462 -5.32 16.54 -20.87
C ALA A 462 -4.73 17.19 -22.15
N LEU A 463 -4.56 16.41 -23.22
CA LEU A 463 -4.13 16.89 -24.53
C LEU A 463 -5.23 17.69 -25.24
N SER A 464 -6.49 17.23 -25.19
CA SER A 464 -7.64 17.90 -25.83
C SER A 464 -7.92 19.28 -25.25
N ALA A 465 -7.51 19.54 -24.02
CA ALA A 465 -7.69 20.83 -23.35
C ALA A 465 -6.76 21.95 -23.86
N GLN A 466 -5.80 21.65 -24.73
CA GLN A 466 -4.96 22.58 -25.52
C GLN A 466 -4.37 23.72 -24.68
N LEU A 467 -3.74 23.41 -23.53
CA LEU A 467 -3.04 24.42 -22.72
C LEU A 467 -1.88 25.00 -23.53
N ASP A 468 -1.84 26.31 -23.68
CA ASP A 468 -0.79 27.04 -24.44
C ASP A 468 0.06 27.85 -23.45
N LEU A 469 1.17 27.30 -23.03
CA LEU A 469 2.13 27.95 -22.11
C LEU A 469 3.55 27.75 -22.60
N GLY A 470 4.32 28.85 -22.61
CA GLY A 470 5.72 28.84 -22.99
C GLY A 470 5.98 29.20 -24.45
N LYS A 471 7.24 29.08 -24.90
CA LYS A 471 7.68 29.44 -26.25
C LYS A 471 8.06 28.22 -27.09
N GLY A 472 8.12 27.05 -26.49
CA GLY A 472 8.45 25.76 -27.12
C GLY A 472 7.31 24.76 -26.98
N SER A 473 7.65 23.45 -26.93
CA SER A 473 6.65 22.43 -26.63
C SER A 473 6.13 22.60 -25.20
N GLY A 474 4.90 23.08 -25.04
CA GLY A 474 4.29 23.42 -23.77
C GLY A 474 3.77 22.19 -23.00
N PRO A 475 3.38 22.38 -21.73
CA PRO A 475 2.81 21.32 -20.88
C PRO A 475 1.36 21.03 -21.25
N MET A 476 0.88 19.86 -20.84
CA MET A 476 -0.53 19.49 -20.90
C MET A 476 -1.33 20.10 -19.75
N LYS A 477 -2.64 20.23 -19.92
CA LYS A 477 -3.57 20.67 -18.87
C LYS A 477 -3.97 19.48 -17.98
N HIS A 478 -3.15 19.12 -17.02
CA HIS A 478 -3.39 17.96 -16.14
C HIS A 478 -4.71 18.05 -15.35
N ASN A 479 -5.16 19.27 -15.04
CA ASN A 479 -6.40 19.54 -14.29
C ASN A 479 -7.60 19.89 -15.20
N PHE A 480 -7.68 19.28 -16.37
CA PHE A 480 -8.69 19.61 -17.39
C PHE A 480 -10.13 19.39 -16.95
N ASP A 481 -10.39 18.43 -16.05
CA ASP A 481 -11.72 18.08 -15.51
C ASP A 481 -11.92 18.50 -14.04
N LEU A 482 -11.00 19.28 -13.47
CA LEU A 482 -11.07 19.71 -12.07
C LEU A 482 -12.26 20.67 -11.85
N LYS A 483 -13.28 20.18 -11.14
CA LYS A 483 -14.43 20.94 -10.70
C LYS A 483 -14.29 21.32 -9.23
N SER A 484 -13.78 22.51 -8.96
CA SER A 484 -13.59 23.00 -7.60
C SER A 484 -13.84 24.51 -7.54
N ARG A 485 -14.50 24.98 -6.46
CA ARG A 485 -14.64 26.41 -6.19
C ARG A 485 -13.31 27.16 -6.06
N PHE A 486 -12.25 26.45 -5.72
CA PHE A 486 -10.90 27.01 -5.61
C PHE A 486 -10.17 27.09 -6.96
N ALA A 487 -10.61 26.30 -7.95
CA ALA A 487 -10.07 26.30 -9.30
C ALA A 487 -10.80 27.26 -10.25
N ALA A 488 -11.87 27.95 -9.78
CA ALA A 488 -12.62 28.91 -10.57
C ALA A 488 -11.74 30.14 -10.88
N GLU A 489 -11.78 30.59 -12.13
CA GLU A 489 -11.09 31.80 -12.55
C GLU A 489 -11.68 33.04 -11.87
N TYR A 490 -10.85 34.06 -11.64
CA TYR A 490 -11.26 35.31 -10.98
C TYR A 490 -12.45 36.01 -11.68
N ALA A 491 -12.47 35.99 -12.99
CA ALA A 491 -13.56 36.59 -13.80
C ALA A 491 -14.94 35.96 -13.51
N ALA A 492 -14.98 34.67 -13.19
CA ALA A 492 -16.22 33.98 -12.83
C ALA A 492 -16.72 34.33 -11.41
N LYS A 493 -15.87 34.89 -10.54
CA LYS A 493 -16.23 35.31 -9.19
C LYS A 493 -16.70 36.76 -9.07
N CYS A 494 -16.33 37.59 -10.02
CA CYS A 494 -16.67 39.02 -9.99
C CYS A 494 -18.01 39.33 -10.64
N GLY A 495 -18.83 38.34 -10.89
CA GLY A 495 -20.26 38.44 -11.25
C GLY A 495 -20.58 39.52 -12.30
N GLN A 496 -20.83 39.05 -13.40
CA GLN A 496 -21.77 39.80 -14.24
C GLN A 496 -23.20 39.39 -13.89
#